data_64a15bfe9682ef32a2c06c0efbaae96b
#
_entry.id   64a15bfe9682ef32a2c06c0efbaae96b
#
_cell.length_a   1.000
_cell.length_b   1.000
_cell.length_c   1.000
_cell.angle_alpha   90.00
_cell.angle_beta   90.00
_cell.angle_gamma   90.00
#
_symmetry.space_group_name_H-M   'P 1'
#
loop_
_entity.id
_entity.type
_entity.pdbx_description
1 polymer ?
#
loop_
_entity_poly.entity_id
_entity_poly.type
_entity_poly.pdbx_seq_one_letter_code
_entity_poly.pdbx_strand_id
1 'polypeptide(L)'
;FLQLGKSPILEFLILLLVQSLFFLALEGYLKTLMKQDLVFILLICLALGSLFRNISTFLQVLMDPNEYDKLQNGLFASFQHLNTSILAIGSLIIIALTIFFFRKAVILDVLHLQRETAQILGLYVEKEQKELLWGIVLLTSTATALVGPMAFFGFMLANLTYLIVKDYR
;
A
#
# COMPACT_ATOMS: atom_id res chain seq x y z
N PHE A 1 17.83 8.36 -9.24
CA PHE A 1 16.49 8.33 -9.82
C PHE A 1 16.61 8.54 -11.29
N LEU A 2 16.10 7.61 -12.05
CA LEU A 2 16.01 7.68 -13.49
C LEU A 2 15.29 9.00 -13.83
N GLN A 3 16.04 10.00 -14.25
CA GLN A 3 15.53 11.08 -15.08
C GLN A 3 15.08 10.43 -16.40
N LEU A 4 14.04 9.65 -16.35
CA LEU A 4 13.29 9.22 -17.54
C LEU A 4 12.48 10.43 -17.99
N GLY A 5 13.26 11.39 -18.49
CA GLY A 5 12.88 12.73 -18.80
C GLY A 5 11.55 12.83 -19.51
N LYS A 6 10.81 13.83 -19.13
CA LYS A 6 9.77 14.57 -19.84
C LYS A 6 8.32 14.41 -19.43
N SER A 7 7.91 13.40 -18.67
CA SER A 7 6.50 13.38 -18.22
C SER A 7 6.38 12.85 -16.78
N PRO A 8 5.97 13.69 -15.82
CA PRO A 8 5.76 13.27 -14.43
C PRO A 8 4.70 12.16 -14.30
N ILE A 9 3.81 12.05 -15.28
CA ILE A 9 2.84 10.96 -15.40
C ILE A 9 3.53 9.61 -15.62
N LEU A 10 4.62 9.57 -16.38
CA LEU A 10 5.36 8.35 -16.68
C LEU A 10 6.08 7.83 -15.42
N GLU A 11 6.66 8.71 -14.62
CA GLU A 11 7.27 8.36 -13.33
C GLU A 11 6.22 7.80 -12.37
N PHE A 12 5.05 8.41 -12.28
CA PHE A 12 3.93 7.94 -11.47
C PHE A 12 3.47 6.53 -11.89
N LEU A 13 3.31 6.29 -13.20
CA LEU A 13 2.93 4.97 -13.72
C LEU A 13 4.01 3.91 -13.47
N ILE A 14 5.28 4.26 -13.60
CA ILE A 14 6.39 3.34 -13.30
C ILE A 14 6.39 2.95 -11.83
N LEU A 15 6.19 3.90 -10.91
CA LEU A 15 6.10 3.62 -9.48
C LEU A 15 4.94 2.67 -9.16
N LEU A 16 3.76 2.90 -9.75
CA LEU A 16 2.62 2.01 -9.61
C LEU A 16 2.91 0.60 -10.14
N LEU A 17 3.55 0.51 -11.32
CA LEU A 17 3.92 -0.78 -11.92
C LEU A 17 4.94 -1.54 -11.08
N VAL A 18 6.00 -0.88 -10.63
CA VAL A 18 7.03 -1.51 -9.79
C VAL A 18 6.42 -2.04 -8.49
N GLN A 19 5.57 -1.26 -7.86
CA GLN A 19 4.92 -1.63 -6.61
C GLN A 19 3.91 -2.78 -6.79
N SER A 20 3.14 -2.77 -7.89
CA SER A 20 2.24 -3.88 -8.26
C SER A 20 3.01 -5.16 -8.59
N LEU A 21 4.12 -5.05 -9.30
CA LEU A 21 4.96 -6.18 -9.69
C LEU A 21 5.64 -6.80 -8.46
N PHE A 22 6.09 -5.96 -7.53
CA PHE A 22 6.63 -6.41 -6.25
C PHE A 22 5.58 -7.16 -5.43
N PHE A 23 4.33 -6.68 -5.41
CA PHE A 23 3.24 -7.38 -4.75
C PHE A 23 2.93 -8.72 -5.41
N LEU A 24 2.92 -8.78 -6.75
CA LEU A 24 2.75 -10.04 -7.49
C LEU A 24 3.81 -11.08 -7.13
N ALA A 25 5.06 -10.66 -7.02
CA ALA A 25 6.15 -11.54 -6.61
C ALA A 25 5.97 -12.09 -5.20
N LEU A 26 5.38 -11.28 -4.30
CA LEU A 26 5.11 -11.67 -2.92
C LEU A 26 3.77 -12.42 -2.76
N GLU A 27 2.87 -12.40 -3.73
CA GLU A 27 1.53 -12.98 -3.63
C GLU A 27 1.54 -14.45 -3.23
N GLY A 28 2.47 -15.24 -3.81
CA GLY A 28 2.65 -16.65 -3.47
C GLY A 28 3.04 -16.86 -2.00
N TYR A 29 3.89 -15.99 -1.48
CA TYR A 29 4.31 -15.98 -0.07
C TYR A 29 3.18 -15.54 0.85
N LEU A 30 2.44 -14.51 0.48
CA LEU A 30 1.31 -13.98 1.26
C LEU A 30 0.21 -15.02 1.45
N LYS A 31 -0.09 -15.84 0.44
CA LYS A 31 -1.07 -16.94 0.59
C LYS A 31 -0.69 -17.94 1.67
N THR A 32 0.59 -18.23 1.80
CA THR A 32 1.10 -19.14 2.85
C THR A 32 1.07 -18.45 4.21
N LEU A 33 1.42 -17.15 4.25
CA LEU A 33 1.42 -16.33 5.46
C LEU A 33 0.01 -16.06 5.99
N MET A 34 -0.98 -15.89 5.13
CA MET A 34 -2.39 -15.66 5.54
C MET A 34 -3.03 -16.82 6.30
N LYS A 35 -2.38 -18.00 6.31
CA LYS A 35 -2.78 -19.15 7.13
C LYS A 35 -2.16 -19.13 8.54
N GLN A 36 -1.25 -18.20 8.80
CA GLN A 36 -0.53 -18.03 10.06
C GLN A 36 -1.18 -16.95 10.93
N ASP A 37 -0.75 -16.89 12.17
CA ASP A 37 -1.20 -15.87 13.12
C ASP A 37 -0.82 -14.46 12.66
N LEU A 38 -1.71 -13.50 12.90
CA LEU A 38 -1.54 -12.08 12.56
C LEU A 38 -0.20 -11.52 13.09
N VAL A 39 0.21 -11.92 14.29
CA VAL A 39 1.47 -11.49 14.92
C VAL A 39 2.68 -11.97 14.10
N PHE A 40 2.63 -13.20 13.61
CA PHE A 40 3.69 -13.77 12.78
C PHE A 40 3.83 -13.05 11.44
N ILE A 41 2.70 -12.72 10.81
CA ILE A 41 2.67 -11.92 9.57
C ILE A 41 3.30 -10.55 9.81
N LEU A 42 2.93 -9.89 10.90
CA LEU A 42 3.44 -8.57 11.27
C LEU A 42 4.95 -8.59 11.50
N LEU A 43 5.47 -9.61 12.18
CA LEU A 43 6.90 -9.79 12.41
C LEU A 43 7.68 -9.97 11.10
N ILE A 44 7.16 -10.79 10.17
CA ILE A 44 7.78 -10.98 8.86
C ILE A 44 7.78 -9.67 8.07
N CYS A 45 6.67 -8.94 8.06
CA CYS A 45 6.58 -7.64 7.37
C CYS A 45 7.57 -6.62 7.95
N LEU A 46 7.73 -6.58 9.28
CA LEU A 46 8.71 -5.71 9.94
C LEU A 46 10.16 -6.12 9.60
N ALA A 47 10.45 -7.42 9.60
CA ALA A 47 11.77 -7.94 9.25
C ALA A 47 12.13 -7.63 7.78
N LEU A 48 11.21 -7.85 6.84
CA LEU A 48 11.39 -7.50 5.43
C LEU A 48 11.54 -5.98 5.25
N GLY A 49 10.72 -5.19 5.93
CA GLY A 49 10.81 -3.73 5.90
C GLY A 49 12.16 -3.22 6.38
N SER A 50 12.70 -3.78 7.49
CA SER A 50 14.03 -3.42 7.99
C SER A 50 15.14 -3.86 7.03
N LEU A 51 15.01 -5.03 6.41
CA LEU A 51 15.97 -5.52 5.44
C LEU A 51 16.06 -4.57 4.23
N PHE A 52 14.92 -4.19 3.65
CA PHE A 52 14.89 -3.23 2.54
C PHE A 52 15.42 -1.85 2.93
N ARG A 53 15.11 -1.39 4.14
CA ARG A 53 15.64 -0.13 4.67
C ARG A 53 17.16 -0.18 4.77
N ASN A 54 17.73 -1.27 5.29
CA ASN A 54 19.18 -1.42 5.43
C ASN A 54 19.88 -1.48 4.07
N ILE A 55 19.30 -2.20 3.08
CA ILE A 55 19.80 -2.21 1.71
C ILE A 55 19.76 -0.78 1.11
N SER A 56 18.66 -0.08 1.28
CA SER A 56 18.52 1.30 0.79
C SER A 56 19.55 2.24 1.43
N THR A 57 19.77 2.14 2.74
CA THR A 57 20.78 2.93 3.46
C THR A 57 22.18 2.61 2.96
N PHE A 58 22.48 1.33 2.73
CA PHE A 58 23.76 0.92 2.17
C PHE A 58 24.01 1.53 0.78
N LEU A 59 23.00 1.47 -0.10
CA LEU A 59 23.09 2.08 -1.42
C LEU A 59 23.27 3.60 -1.35
N GLN A 60 22.61 4.26 -0.39
CA GLN A 60 22.73 5.70 -0.16
C GLN A 60 24.15 6.12 0.25
N VAL A 61 24.84 5.31 1.05
CA VAL A 61 26.24 5.56 1.45
C VAL A 61 27.20 5.48 0.27
N LEU A 62 26.89 4.71 -0.76
CA LEU A 62 27.68 4.58 -1.99
C LEU A 62 27.42 5.72 -2.99
N MET A 63 26.45 6.59 -2.74
CA MET A 63 26.11 7.70 -3.63
C MET A 63 26.96 8.94 -3.36
N ASP A 64 27.08 9.80 -4.38
CA ASP A 64 27.69 11.12 -4.24
C ASP A 64 26.88 11.99 -3.26
N PRO A 65 27.54 12.79 -2.37
CA PRO A 65 26.83 13.65 -1.41
C PRO A 65 25.77 14.55 -2.01
N ASN A 66 25.99 15.10 -3.19
CA ASN A 66 25.02 15.95 -3.89
C ASN A 66 23.76 15.20 -4.36
N GLU A 67 23.91 13.92 -4.70
CA GLU A 67 22.78 13.05 -5.07
C GLU A 67 22.03 12.58 -3.83
N TYR A 68 22.75 12.34 -2.73
CA TYR A 68 22.17 11.98 -1.45
C TYR A 68 21.21 13.07 -0.91
N ASP A 69 21.62 14.34 -0.97
CA ASP A 69 20.80 15.47 -0.53
C ASP A 69 19.50 15.59 -1.35
N LYS A 70 19.57 15.37 -2.66
CA LYS A 70 18.39 15.36 -3.53
C LYS A 70 17.44 14.21 -3.19
N LEU A 71 17.99 13.05 -2.84
CA LEU A 71 17.21 11.89 -2.41
C LEU A 71 16.52 12.14 -1.06
N GLN A 72 17.27 12.67 -0.09
CA GLN A 72 16.73 12.98 1.25
C GLN A 72 15.52 13.92 1.14
N ASN A 73 15.61 14.96 0.33
CA ASN A 73 14.51 15.87 0.11
C ASN A 73 13.28 15.21 -0.53
N GLY A 74 13.47 14.16 -1.35
CA GLY A 74 12.39 13.39 -1.97
C GLY A 74 11.79 12.30 -1.09
N LEU A 75 12.47 11.90 0.02
CA LEU A 75 12.00 10.87 0.94
C LEU A 75 10.96 11.38 1.95
N PHE A 76 10.88 12.69 2.13
CA PHE A 76 9.87 13.27 3.00
C PHE A 76 8.54 13.44 2.26
N ALA A 77 7.47 13.00 2.88
CA ALA A 77 6.14 13.23 2.37
C ALA A 77 5.90 14.73 2.20
N SER A 78 5.61 15.17 0.98
CA SER A 78 5.43 16.58 0.66
C SER A 78 4.13 16.80 -0.12
N PHE A 79 3.30 17.71 0.40
CA PHE A 79 2.10 18.19 -0.27
C PHE A 79 2.34 19.45 -1.10
N GLN A 80 3.55 20.05 -1.02
CA GLN A 80 3.84 21.36 -1.64
C GLN A 80 4.17 21.26 -3.14
N HIS A 81 4.65 20.13 -3.63
CA HIS A 81 5.11 19.95 -5.01
C HIS A 81 4.22 18.98 -5.83
N LEU A 82 2.93 18.95 -5.51
CA LEU A 82 1.99 18.11 -6.24
C LEU A 82 1.76 18.67 -7.65
N ASN A 83 2.11 17.88 -8.65
CA ASN A 83 1.78 18.18 -10.03
C ASN A 83 0.27 17.99 -10.24
N THR A 84 -0.43 19.02 -10.71
CA THR A 84 -1.89 19.01 -10.88
C THR A 84 -2.36 17.87 -11.79
N SER A 85 -1.59 17.50 -12.80
CA SER A 85 -1.92 16.40 -13.71
C SER A 85 -1.86 15.03 -13.02
N ILE A 86 -0.84 14.82 -12.17
CA ILE A 86 -0.69 13.58 -11.40
C ILE A 86 -1.78 13.52 -10.33
N LEU A 87 -2.09 14.64 -9.70
CA LEU A 87 -3.16 14.72 -8.70
C LEU A 87 -4.52 14.35 -9.30
N ALA A 88 -4.83 14.83 -10.51
CA ALA A 88 -6.07 14.49 -11.19
C ALA A 88 -6.19 12.99 -11.48
N ILE A 89 -5.12 12.36 -11.99
CA ILE A 89 -5.10 10.92 -12.26
C ILE A 89 -5.19 10.12 -10.96
N GLY A 90 -4.39 10.49 -9.96
CA GLY A 90 -4.40 9.82 -8.66
C GLY A 90 -5.73 9.92 -7.93
N SER A 91 -6.38 11.09 -7.96
CA SER A 91 -7.71 11.29 -7.36
C SER A 91 -8.76 10.41 -8.05
N LEU A 92 -8.72 10.29 -9.36
CA LEU A 92 -9.63 9.42 -10.10
C LEU A 92 -9.45 7.94 -9.72
N ILE A 93 -8.21 7.48 -9.57
CA ILE A 93 -7.90 6.12 -9.10
C ILE A 93 -8.42 5.91 -7.68
N ILE A 94 -8.17 6.85 -6.77
CA ILE A 94 -8.63 6.78 -5.37
C ILE A 94 -10.15 6.72 -5.31
N ILE A 95 -10.86 7.55 -6.07
CA ILE A 95 -12.33 7.54 -6.11
C ILE A 95 -12.85 6.20 -6.63
N ALA A 96 -12.27 5.68 -7.71
CA ALA A 96 -12.66 4.38 -8.26
C ALA A 96 -12.45 3.24 -7.25
N LEU A 97 -11.31 3.22 -6.56
CA LEU A 97 -11.02 2.23 -5.52
C LEU A 97 -11.92 2.39 -4.29
N THR A 98 -12.25 3.62 -3.92
CA THR A 98 -13.20 3.88 -2.82
C THR A 98 -14.58 3.32 -3.15
N ILE A 99 -15.08 3.53 -4.36
CA ILE A 99 -16.34 2.95 -4.83
C ILE A 99 -16.27 1.41 -4.82
N PHE A 100 -15.14 0.84 -5.24
CA PHE A 100 -14.91 -0.61 -5.19
C PHE A 100 -15.02 -1.15 -3.75
N PHE A 101 -14.36 -0.50 -2.77
CA PHE A 101 -14.43 -0.92 -1.37
C PHE A 101 -15.83 -0.76 -0.78
N PHE A 102 -16.56 0.30 -1.11
CA PHE A 102 -17.95 0.46 -0.68
C PHE A 102 -18.85 -0.67 -1.20
N ARG A 103 -18.65 -1.11 -2.45
CA ARG A 103 -19.37 -2.27 -2.99
C ARG A 103 -19.02 -3.58 -2.31
N LYS A 104 -17.81 -3.69 -1.80
CA LYS A 104 -17.31 -4.88 -1.08
C LYS A 104 -17.58 -4.83 0.43
N ALA A 105 -18.19 -3.75 0.95
CA ALA A 105 -18.41 -3.57 2.39
C ALA A 105 -19.17 -4.75 3.02
N VAL A 106 -20.23 -5.23 2.37
CA VAL A 106 -21.01 -6.40 2.85
C VAL A 106 -20.14 -7.66 2.93
N ILE A 107 -19.23 -7.84 1.99
CA ILE A 107 -18.31 -8.99 1.97
C ILE A 107 -17.30 -8.88 3.11
N LEU A 108 -16.85 -7.67 3.43
CA LEU A 108 -15.97 -7.41 4.57
C LEU A 108 -16.66 -7.76 5.90
N ASP A 109 -17.94 -7.42 6.05
CA ASP A 109 -18.72 -7.78 7.24
C ASP A 109 -18.83 -9.31 7.40
N VAL A 110 -19.04 -10.03 6.31
CA VAL A 110 -19.11 -11.50 6.35
C VAL A 110 -17.72 -12.14 6.62
N LEU A 111 -16.65 -11.57 6.08
CA LEU A 111 -15.28 -12.04 6.37
C LEU A 111 -14.90 -11.85 7.84
N HIS A 112 -15.53 -10.90 8.53
CA HIS A 112 -15.33 -10.66 9.97
C HIS A 112 -15.93 -11.79 10.85
N LEU A 113 -16.89 -12.56 10.33
CA LEU A 113 -17.57 -13.67 11.02
C LEU A 113 -16.76 -14.96 11.12
N GLN A 114 -15.50 -14.97 10.82
CA GLN A 114 -14.59 -16.12 10.68
C GLN A 114 -14.69 -16.84 9.32
N ARG A 115 -13.55 -17.42 8.93
CA ARG A 115 -13.37 -18.07 7.62
C ARG A 115 -14.37 -19.20 7.37
N GLU A 116 -14.65 -20.00 8.38
CA GLU A 116 -15.55 -21.16 8.26
C GLU A 116 -16.98 -20.73 8.01
N THR A 117 -17.45 -19.73 8.74
CA THR A 117 -18.80 -19.17 8.59
C THR A 117 -18.98 -18.51 7.23
N ALA A 118 -17.99 -17.77 6.75
CA ALA A 118 -18.01 -17.15 5.43
C ALA A 118 -18.08 -18.18 4.29
N GLN A 119 -17.40 -19.33 4.43
CA GLN A 119 -17.49 -20.43 3.47
C GLN A 119 -18.85 -21.11 3.46
N ILE A 120 -19.47 -21.31 4.63
CA ILE A 120 -20.82 -21.88 4.74
C ILE A 120 -21.85 -20.95 4.07
N LEU A 121 -21.64 -19.64 4.13
CA LEU A 121 -22.47 -18.63 3.44
C LEU A 121 -22.20 -18.57 1.91
N GLY A 122 -21.34 -19.44 1.38
CA GLY A 122 -21.07 -19.57 -0.04
C GLY A 122 -20.03 -18.59 -0.59
N LEU A 123 -19.28 -17.90 0.28
CA LEU A 123 -18.21 -17.00 -0.17
C LEU A 123 -16.92 -17.76 -0.47
N TYR A 124 -16.33 -17.47 -1.60
CA TYR A 124 -14.97 -17.91 -1.95
C TYR A 124 -13.95 -17.00 -1.25
N VAL A 125 -13.73 -17.26 0.05
CA VAL A 125 -12.90 -16.43 0.95
C VAL A 125 -11.54 -16.08 0.34
N GLU A 126 -10.84 -17.04 -0.27
CA GLU A 126 -9.51 -16.82 -0.87
C GLU A 126 -9.54 -15.85 -2.04
N LYS A 127 -10.59 -15.91 -2.87
CA LYS A 127 -10.76 -15.01 -4.00
C LYS A 127 -11.06 -13.58 -3.54
N GLU A 128 -12.00 -13.45 -2.60
CA GLU A 128 -12.38 -12.14 -2.04
C GLU A 128 -11.22 -11.47 -1.30
N GLN A 129 -10.49 -12.22 -0.50
CA GLN A 129 -9.28 -11.72 0.18
C GLN A 129 -8.22 -11.25 -0.81
N LYS A 130 -8.01 -11.98 -1.91
CA LYS A 130 -7.08 -11.60 -2.96
C LYS A 130 -7.50 -10.28 -3.64
N GLU A 131 -8.77 -10.14 -3.99
CA GLU A 131 -9.29 -8.93 -4.60
C GLU A 131 -9.16 -7.71 -3.68
N LEU A 132 -9.44 -7.88 -2.38
CA LEU A 132 -9.27 -6.84 -1.37
C LEU A 132 -7.80 -6.44 -1.20
N LEU A 133 -6.88 -7.42 -1.15
CA LEU A 133 -5.45 -7.15 -1.08
C LEU A 133 -4.97 -6.34 -2.28
N TRP A 134 -5.40 -6.69 -3.49
CA TRP A 134 -5.10 -5.91 -4.68
C TRP A 134 -5.61 -4.47 -4.59
N GLY A 135 -6.83 -4.29 -4.11
CA GLY A 135 -7.38 -2.97 -3.86
C GLY A 135 -6.54 -2.15 -2.88
N ILE A 136 -6.11 -2.76 -1.77
CA ILE A 136 -5.25 -2.13 -0.76
C ILE A 136 -3.89 -1.75 -1.36
N VAL A 137 -3.26 -2.64 -2.12
CA VAL A 137 -1.97 -2.39 -2.76
C VAL A 137 -2.07 -1.22 -3.74
N LEU A 138 -3.08 -1.20 -4.59
CA LEU A 138 -3.28 -0.10 -5.54
C LEU A 138 -3.54 1.23 -4.82
N LEU A 139 -4.32 1.21 -3.74
CA LEU A 139 -4.62 2.43 -2.97
C LEU A 139 -3.38 2.97 -2.26
N THR A 140 -2.62 2.10 -1.59
CA THR A 140 -1.37 2.50 -0.91
C THR A 140 -0.30 2.92 -1.90
N SER A 141 -0.18 2.24 -3.05
CA SER A 141 0.74 2.61 -4.13
C SER A 141 0.43 4.00 -4.67
N THR A 142 -0.86 4.27 -4.93
CA THR A 142 -1.30 5.58 -5.43
C THR A 142 -1.03 6.68 -4.41
N ALA A 143 -1.34 6.44 -3.14
CA ALA A 143 -1.09 7.40 -2.06
C ALA A 143 0.41 7.69 -1.90
N THR A 144 1.25 6.64 -1.90
CA THR A 144 2.70 6.77 -1.78
C THR A 144 3.31 7.47 -3.00
N ALA A 145 2.80 7.19 -4.20
CA ALA A 145 3.29 7.84 -5.42
C ALA A 145 2.89 9.33 -5.50
N LEU A 146 1.78 9.72 -4.87
CA LEU A 146 1.34 11.12 -4.82
C LEU A 146 2.10 11.95 -3.79
N VAL A 147 2.22 11.46 -2.57
CA VAL A 147 2.65 12.25 -1.41
C VAL A 147 4.04 11.84 -0.92
N GLY A 148 4.49 10.64 -1.28
CA GLY A 148 5.69 10.03 -0.75
C GLY A 148 5.40 9.02 0.38
N PRO A 149 6.45 8.35 0.90
CA PRO A 149 6.30 7.31 1.90
C PRO A 149 5.86 7.89 3.24
N MET A 150 4.67 7.49 3.70
CA MET A 150 4.14 7.85 5.02
C MET A 150 4.15 6.62 5.93
N ALA A 151 5.19 6.52 6.77
CA ALA A 151 5.27 5.46 7.77
C ALA A 151 4.24 5.70 8.89
N PHE A 152 3.60 4.61 9.36
CA PHE A 152 2.64 4.61 10.47
C PHE A 152 1.36 5.44 10.30
N PHE A 153 1.18 6.21 9.23
CA PHE A 153 0.00 7.04 9.03
C PHE A 153 -1.30 6.20 8.98
N GLY A 154 -1.25 5.07 8.26
CA GLY A 154 -2.39 4.13 8.21
C GLY A 154 -2.74 3.54 9.58
N PHE A 155 -1.74 3.22 10.40
CA PHE A 155 -1.94 2.74 11.75
C PHE A 155 -2.56 3.81 12.67
N MET A 156 -2.09 5.05 12.57
CA MET A 156 -2.67 6.17 13.34
C MET A 156 -4.13 6.43 12.93
N LEU A 157 -4.42 6.42 11.62
CA LEU A 157 -5.79 6.59 11.13
C LEU A 157 -6.71 5.45 11.57
N ALA A 158 -6.24 4.20 11.52
CA ALA A 158 -7.04 3.07 11.98
C ALA A 158 -7.39 3.20 13.47
N ASN A 159 -6.43 3.54 14.33
CA ASN A 159 -6.68 3.76 15.74
C ASN A 159 -7.61 4.95 15.99
N LEU A 160 -7.45 6.05 15.26
CA LEU A 160 -8.33 7.21 15.36
C LEU A 160 -9.77 6.85 14.96
N THR A 161 -9.93 6.10 13.89
CA THR A 161 -11.24 5.62 13.44
C THR A 161 -11.91 4.74 14.50
N TYR A 162 -11.16 3.86 15.14
CA TYR A 162 -11.64 3.05 16.26
C TYR A 162 -12.13 3.89 17.45
N LEU A 163 -11.46 5.00 17.72
CA LEU A 163 -11.85 5.92 18.81
C LEU A 163 -13.12 6.72 18.49
N ILE A 164 -13.31 7.09 17.22
CA ILE A 164 -14.43 7.93 16.77
C ILE A 164 -15.67 7.09 16.51
N VAL A 165 -15.50 5.96 15.83
CA VAL A 165 -16.59 5.05 15.46
C VAL A 165 -16.70 3.98 16.53
N LYS A 166 -17.56 4.21 17.53
CA LYS A 166 -17.81 3.24 18.61
C LYS A 166 -18.58 1.99 18.15
N ASP A 167 -19.02 1.94 16.91
CA ASP A 167 -19.75 0.83 16.32
C ASP A 167 -18.78 -0.05 15.52
N TYR A 168 -18.74 -1.34 15.83
CA TYR A 168 -17.95 -2.37 15.16
C TYR A 168 -18.57 -2.78 13.80
N ARG A 169 -19.00 -1.82 13.01
CA ARG A 169 -19.51 -2.07 11.66
C ARG A 169 -18.55 -1.55 10.59
#